data_f71cbd7914a0655531ad1d40adb6b6e6
#
_entry.id   f71cbd7914a0655531ad1d40adb6b6e6
#
_cell.length_a   1.000
_cell.length_b   1.000
_cell.length_c   1.000
_cell.angle_alpha   90.00
_cell.angle_beta   90.00
_cell.angle_gamma   90.00
#
_symmetry.space_group_name_H-M   'P 1'
#
loop_
_entity.id
_entity.type
_entity.pdbx_description
1 polymer ?
#
loop_
_entity_poly.entity_id
_entity_poly.type
_entity_poly.pdbx_seq_one_letter_code
_entity_poly.pdbx_strand_id
1 'polypeptide(L)'
;CIRDSIHAADEANMAAEYVDILQIPAFLSRQTDLLVAAAKTGKTVNIKKGQFLSPMAMQFAADKVIEAGNKNVMLTERGTTFGYQDLVVDYRGIPEMQSFGYPVVLDVTHSLQQPNQTSGVTGGMPQLIETIAKAGIAVGADGIFIETHENPAVAKSDGANMLKLDLLEGLLTKLVRIRQAIK
;
A
#
# COMPACT_ATOMS: atom_id res chain seq x y z
N CYS A 1 11.88 2.15 -9.80
CA CYS A 1 10.98 3.19 -9.29
C CYS A 1 11.40 3.51 -7.86
N ILE A 2 11.95 4.67 -7.64
CA ILE A 2 12.13 5.15 -6.26
C ILE A 2 10.75 5.61 -5.82
N ARG A 3 10.14 4.81 -4.97
CA ARG A 3 8.93 5.20 -4.27
C ARG A 3 9.35 6.10 -3.13
N ASP A 4 8.74 7.25 -3.04
CA ASP A 4 8.88 8.05 -1.86
C ASP A 4 7.52 8.46 -1.29
N SER A 5 7.40 8.33 0.02
CA SER A 5 6.23 8.79 0.76
C SER A 5 6.50 10.22 1.21
N ILE A 6 5.63 11.11 0.83
CA ILE A 6 5.65 12.48 1.34
C ILE A 6 4.91 12.55 2.68
N HIS A 7 5.43 13.34 3.61
CA HIS A 7 4.89 13.48 4.97
C HIS A 7 4.40 14.90 5.26
N ALA A 8 4.85 15.86 4.44
CA ALA A 8 4.44 17.26 4.52
C ALA A 8 4.09 17.79 3.12
N ALA A 9 3.20 18.77 3.06
CA ALA A 9 2.69 19.31 1.79
C ALA A 9 3.78 20.00 0.94
N ASP A 10 4.78 20.61 1.57
CA ASP A 10 5.90 21.29 0.93
C ASP A 10 6.91 20.32 0.29
N GLU A 11 6.93 19.05 0.68
CA GLU A 11 7.75 18.02 0.07
C GLU A 11 7.23 17.59 -1.32
N ALA A 12 5.95 17.80 -1.62
CA ALA A 12 5.29 17.23 -2.78
C ALA A 12 5.94 17.64 -4.11
N ASN A 13 6.25 18.92 -4.29
CA ASN A 13 6.85 19.43 -5.52
C ASN A 13 8.27 18.90 -5.72
N MET A 14 9.08 18.91 -4.69
CA MET A 14 10.46 18.38 -4.72
C MET A 14 10.45 16.88 -5.06
N ALA A 15 9.62 16.09 -4.36
CA ALA A 15 9.54 14.65 -4.60
C ALA A 15 9.07 14.34 -6.04
N ALA A 16 8.14 15.13 -6.58
CA ALA A 16 7.61 14.95 -7.92
C ALA A 16 8.67 15.10 -9.03
N GLU A 17 9.79 15.74 -8.77
CA GLU A 17 10.91 15.84 -9.74
C GLU A 17 11.61 14.48 -9.94
N TYR A 18 11.57 13.60 -8.93
CA TYR A 18 12.35 12.37 -8.88
C TYR A 18 11.51 11.09 -8.99
N VAL A 19 10.18 11.18 -8.77
CA VAL A 19 9.31 10.00 -8.76
C VAL A 19 8.16 10.14 -9.75
N ASP A 20 7.63 9.01 -10.21
CA ASP A 20 6.45 8.93 -11.08
C ASP A 20 5.15 8.84 -10.26
N ILE A 21 5.25 8.30 -9.05
CA ILE A 21 4.12 8.07 -8.16
C ILE A 21 4.47 8.64 -6.77
N LEU A 22 3.66 9.60 -6.33
CA LEU A 22 3.71 10.10 -4.96
C LEU A 22 2.84 9.22 -4.06
N GLN A 23 3.40 8.74 -2.95
CA GLN A 23 2.66 7.95 -2.00
C GLN A 23 2.26 8.77 -0.77
N ILE A 24 0.99 8.67 -0.40
CA ILE A 24 0.46 9.18 0.87
C ILE A 24 0.46 8.03 1.89
N PRO A 25 1.18 8.17 3.01
CA PRO A 25 1.23 7.15 4.05
C PRO A 25 -0.15 6.88 4.66
N ALA A 26 -0.35 5.67 5.16
CA ALA A 26 -1.64 5.25 5.71
C ALA A 26 -2.13 6.15 6.86
N PHE A 27 -1.25 6.56 7.76
CA PHE A 27 -1.63 7.46 8.86
C PHE A 27 -2.02 8.87 8.41
N LEU A 28 -1.56 9.29 7.22
CA LEU A 28 -1.79 10.62 6.67
C LEU A 28 -2.86 10.63 5.57
N SER A 29 -3.52 9.50 5.31
CA SER A 29 -4.51 9.35 4.23
C SER A 29 -5.70 10.31 4.30
N ARG A 30 -5.95 10.94 5.46
CA ARG A 30 -7.01 11.94 5.66
C ARG A 30 -6.53 13.38 5.59
N GLN A 31 -5.22 13.64 5.49
CA GLN A 31 -4.65 14.99 5.52
C GLN A 31 -4.94 15.72 4.20
N THR A 32 -5.86 16.68 4.26
CA THR A 32 -6.36 17.36 3.05
C THR A 32 -5.28 18.19 2.36
N ASP A 33 -4.47 18.92 3.10
CA ASP A 33 -3.37 19.73 2.58
C ASP A 33 -2.32 18.89 1.84
N LEU A 34 -1.97 17.73 2.40
CA LEU A 34 -1.02 16.79 1.79
C LEU A 34 -1.58 16.19 0.49
N LEU A 35 -2.85 15.74 0.50
CA LEU A 35 -3.52 15.20 -0.67
C LEU A 35 -3.64 16.23 -1.80
N VAL A 36 -4.02 17.45 -1.47
CA VAL A 36 -4.12 18.56 -2.44
C VAL A 36 -2.74 18.96 -2.99
N ALA A 37 -1.71 19.01 -2.14
CA ALA A 37 -0.35 19.29 -2.59
C ALA A 37 0.15 18.21 -3.56
N ALA A 38 -0.02 16.93 -3.22
CA ALA A 38 0.31 15.81 -4.11
C ALA A 38 -0.46 15.89 -5.44
N ALA A 39 -1.76 16.19 -5.41
CA ALA A 39 -2.59 16.33 -6.60
C ALA A 39 -2.06 17.42 -7.55
N LYS A 40 -1.68 18.58 -7.02
CA LYS A 40 -1.20 19.72 -7.80
C LYS A 40 0.09 19.45 -8.56
N THR A 41 0.85 18.42 -8.20
CA THR A 41 2.05 18.02 -8.97
C THR A 41 1.72 17.37 -10.32
N GLY A 42 0.49 16.89 -10.52
CA GLY A 42 0.07 16.15 -11.72
C GLY A 42 0.57 14.70 -11.77
N LYS A 43 1.38 14.26 -10.80
CA LYS A 43 1.84 12.87 -10.70
C LYS A 43 0.72 11.94 -10.24
N THR A 44 0.88 10.64 -10.46
CA THR A 44 -0.03 9.65 -9.86
C THR A 44 0.07 9.71 -8.34
N VAL A 45 -1.09 9.78 -7.67
CA VAL A 45 -1.16 9.80 -6.21
C VAL A 45 -1.64 8.43 -5.72
N ASN A 46 -0.75 7.70 -5.06
CA ASN A 46 -1.09 6.45 -4.38
C ASN A 46 -1.46 6.73 -2.92
N ILE A 47 -2.70 6.45 -2.54
CA ILE A 47 -3.17 6.69 -1.18
C ILE A 47 -3.26 5.35 -0.45
N LYS A 48 -2.39 5.14 0.55
CA LYS A 48 -2.47 3.94 1.41
C LYS A 48 -3.64 4.08 2.38
N LYS A 49 -4.48 3.04 2.42
CA LYS A 49 -5.63 3.01 3.34
C LYS A 49 -5.14 3.03 4.79
N GLY A 50 -5.65 3.97 5.59
CA GLY A 50 -5.42 3.96 7.02
C GLY A 50 -5.97 2.69 7.66
N GLN A 51 -5.23 2.12 8.63
CA GLN A 51 -5.64 0.92 9.35
C GLN A 51 -6.96 1.10 10.12
N PHE A 52 -7.33 2.34 10.36
CA PHE A 52 -8.54 2.79 11.07
C PHE A 52 -9.69 3.17 10.12
N LEU A 53 -9.50 3.03 8.80
CA LEU A 53 -10.49 3.42 7.80
C LEU A 53 -11.17 2.19 7.19
N SER A 54 -12.46 2.33 6.90
CA SER A 54 -13.17 1.40 6.02
C SER A 54 -12.75 1.61 4.56
N PRO A 55 -12.90 0.60 3.68
CA PRO A 55 -12.71 0.77 2.24
C PRO A 55 -13.53 1.94 1.66
N MET A 56 -14.81 2.05 2.04
CA MET A 56 -15.70 3.15 1.63
C MET A 56 -15.13 4.54 1.98
N ALA A 57 -14.47 4.68 3.13
CA ALA A 57 -13.91 5.97 3.53
C ALA A 57 -12.74 6.43 2.65
N MET A 58 -12.14 5.53 1.88
CA MET A 58 -11.06 5.88 0.94
C MET A 58 -11.55 6.68 -0.26
N GLN A 59 -12.84 6.60 -0.58
CA GLN A 59 -13.44 7.45 -1.61
C GLN A 59 -13.24 8.93 -1.28
N PHE A 60 -13.48 9.35 -0.03
CA PHE A 60 -13.29 10.74 0.38
C PHE A 60 -11.85 11.24 0.27
N ALA A 61 -10.87 10.35 0.42
CA ALA A 61 -9.49 10.70 0.21
C ALA A 61 -9.17 10.87 -1.27
N ALA A 62 -9.69 9.98 -2.13
CA ALA A 62 -9.57 10.08 -3.58
C ALA A 62 -10.28 11.34 -4.12
N ASP A 63 -11.48 11.65 -3.64
CA ASP A 63 -12.26 12.82 -4.07
C ASP A 63 -11.48 14.12 -3.87
N LYS A 64 -10.73 14.26 -2.78
CA LYS A 64 -9.88 15.45 -2.55
C LYS A 64 -8.80 15.63 -3.63
N VAL A 65 -8.24 14.52 -4.13
CA VAL A 65 -7.25 14.56 -5.22
C VAL A 65 -7.94 14.94 -6.54
N ILE A 66 -9.11 14.36 -6.80
CA ILE A 66 -9.93 14.65 -7.99
C ILE A 66 -10.39 16.13 -8.01
N GLU A 67 -10.93 16.61 -6.89
CA GLU A 67 -11.37 18.00 -6.73
C GLU A 67 -10.23 19.00 -6.89
N ALA A 68 -9.00 18.61 -6.52
CA ALA A 68 -7.80 19.40 -6.76
C ALA A 68 -7.31 19.35 -8.21
N GLY A 69 -8.02 18.63 -9.12
CA GLY A 69 -7.79 18.63 -10.57
C GLY A 69 -6.95 17.46 -11.10
N ASN A 70 -6.58 16.48 -10.26
CA ASN A 70 -5.77 15.33 -10.67
C ASN A 70 -6.59 14.03 -10.70
N LYS A 71 -6.70 13.43 -11.88
CA LYS A 71 -7.44 12.16 -12.08
C LYS A 71 -6.59 10.90 -11.89
N ASN A 72 -5.29 11.05 -11.70
CA ASN A 72 -4.35 9.94 -11.58
C ASN A 72 -4.27 9.47 -10.11
N VAL A 73 -5.28 8.73 -9.67
CA VAL A 73 -5.37 8.18 -8.31
C VAL A 73 -5.26 6.67 -8.35
N MET A 74 -4.58 6.09 -7.38
CA MET A 74 -4.64 4.68 -7.04
C MET A 74 -4.76 4.51 -5.53
N LEU A 75 -5.39 3.43 -5.10
CA LEU A 75 -5.60 3.12 -3.69
C LEU A 75 -4.79 1.89 -3.29
N THR A 76 -4.28 1.86 -2.06
CA THR A 76 -3.55 0.69 -1.56
C THR A 76 -4.18 0.17 -0.28
N GLU A 77 -4.68 -1.06 -0.33
CA GLU A 77 -5.08 -1.83 0.84
C GLU A 77 -3.82 -2.30 1.59
N ARG A 78 -3.79 -2.15 2.91
CA ARG A 78 -2.66 -2.53 3.76
C ARG A 78 -3.06 -3.11 5.12
N GLY A 79 -4.27 -3.61 5.22
CA GLY A 79 -4.82 -4.16 6.45
C GLY A 79 -5.54 -3.14 7.33
N THR A 80 -6.38 -3.67 8.18
CA THR A 80 -7.16 -2.96 9.19
C THR A 80 -6.74 -3.44 10.56
N THR A 81 -6.69 -2.56 11.54
CA THR A 81 -6.36 -2.90 12.94
C THR A 81 -7.29 -3.98 13.47
N PHE A 82 -6.71 -5.04 14.01
CA PHE A 82 -7.39 -6.12 14.68
C PHE A 82 -6.83 -6.26 16.10
N GLY A 83 -7.55 -5.73 17.08
CA GLY A 83 -6.99 -5.52 18.41
C GLY A 83 -5.87 -4.47 18.39
N TYR A 84 -4.88 -4.61 19.26
CA TYR A 84 -3.79 -3.63 19.41
C TYR A 84 -2.48 -4.04 18.73
N GLN A 85 -2.33 -5.32 18.39
CA GLN A 85 -1.03 -5.88 17.98
C GLN A 85 -1.10 -6.68 16.68
N ASP A 86 -2.20 -6.59 15.94
CA ASP A 86 -2.37 -7.33 14.70
C ASP A 86 -3.14 -6.53 13.65
N LEU A 87 -3.05 -6.97 12.40
CA LEU A 87 -3.74 -6.43 11.25
C LEU A 87 -4.40 -7.56 10.47
N VAL A 88 -5.55 -7.27 9.89
CA VAL A 88 -6.29 -8.21 9.02
C VAL A 88 -6.59 -7.53 7.68
N VAL A 89 -6.40 -8.25 6.59
CA VAL A 89 -6.87 -7.80 5.26
C VAL A 89 -8.32 -8.28 5.07
N ASP A 90 -9.24 -7.34 4.97
CA ASP A 90 -10.59 -7.63 4.47
C ASP A 90 -10.59 -7.58 2.94
N TYR A 91 -10.51 -8.74 2.32
CA TYR A 91 -10.46 -8.83 0.85
C TYR A 91 -11.71 -8.31 0.15
N ARG A 92 -12.85 -8.18 0.84
CA ARG A 92 -14.06 -7.55 0.30
C ARG A 92 -13.85 -6.08 -0.02
N GLY A 93 -12.93 -5.44 0.69
CA GLY A 93 -12.58 -4.03 0.47
C GLY A 93 -11.90 -3.76 -0.87
N ILE A 94 -11.27 -4.75 -1.49
CA ILE A 94 -10.61 -4.56 -2.80
C ILE A 94 -11.64 -4.25 -3.90
N PRO A 95 -12.64 -5.11 -4.18
CA PRO A 95 -13.66 -4.80 -5.18
C PRO A 95 -14.52 -3.58 -4.79
N GLU A 96 -14.73 -3.31 -3.49
CA GLU A 96 -15.40 -2.10 -3.04
C GLU A 96 -14.65 -0.84 -3.47
N MET A 97 -13.34 -0.76 -3.19
CA MET A 97 -12.50 0.38 -3.61
C MET A 97 -12.36 0.48 -5.14
N GLN A 98 -12.31 -0.66 -5.86
CA GLN A 98 -12.31 -0.68 -7.33
C GLN A 98 -13.61 -0.12 -7.92
N SER A 99 -14.75 -0.27 -7.23
CA SER A 99 -16.04 0.28 -7.70
C SER A 99 -16.06 1.80 -7.78
N PHE A 100 -15.12 2.49 -7.13
CA PHE A 100 -14.94 3.95 -7.25
C PHE A 100 -14.24 4.35 -8.56
N GLY A 101 -13.77 3.38 -9.36
CA GLY A 101 -13.10 3.62 -10.64
C GLY A 101 -11.58 3.79 -10.55
N TYR A 102 -10.96 3.45 -9.42
CA TYR A 102 -9.52 3.56 -9.22
C TYR A 102 -8.85 2.19 -9.16
N PRO A 103 -7.61 2.05 -9.68
CA PRO A 103 -6.82 0.84 -9.45
C PRO A 103 -6.54 0.63 -7.96
N VAL A 104 -6.63 -0.63 -7.52
CA VAL A 104 -6.38 -1.01 -6.13
C VAL A 104 -5.19 -1.95 -6.04
N VAL A 105 -4.19 -1.53 -5.28
CA VAL A 105 -2.98 -2.29 -4.96
C VAL A 105 -3.14 -2.93 -3.58
N LEU A 106 -2.67 -4.16 -3.42
CA LEU A 106 -2.54 -4.80 -2.11
C LEU A 106 -1.09 -4.74 -1.64
N ASP A 107 -0.87 -4.14 -0.49
CA ASP A 107 0.41 -4.13 0.22
C ASP A 107 0.53 -5.39 1.08
N VAL A 108 1.33 -6.34 0.61
CA VAL A 108 1.53 -7.64 1.27
C VAL A 108 2.67 -7.63 2.28
N THR A 109 3.37 -6.52 2.39
CA THR A 109 4.41 -6.30 3.41
C THR A 109 3.80 -5.74 4.70
N HIS A 110 3.19 -4.56 4.58
CA HIS A 110 2.69 -3.83 5.75
C HIS A 110 1.36 -4.37 6.29
N SER A 111 0.60 -5.14 5.50
CA SER A 111 -0.58 -5.83 6.00
C SER A 111 -0.28 -6.96 6.98
N LEU A 112 0.99 -7.38 7.06
CA LEU A 112 1.49 -8.43 7.95
C LEU A 112 2.27 -7.87 9.14
N GLN A 113 2.30 -6.56 9.33
CA GLN A 113 2.90 -5.93 10.49
C GLN A 113 2.19 -6.34 11.77
N GLN A 114 2.98 -6.49 12.82
CA GLN A 114 2.51 -6.65 14.20
C GLN A 114 2.93 -5.42 15.01
N PRO A 115 2.10 -4.37 15.06
CA PRO A 115 2.43 -3.13 15.76
C PRO A 115 2.46 -3.33 17.29
N ASN A 116 2.93 -2.31 18.01
CA ASN A 116 2.88 -2.22 19.47
C ASN A 116 3.52 -3.40 20.20
N GLN A 117 4.61 -3.95 19.67
CA GLN A 117 5.36 -5.01 20.35
C GLN A 117 6.12 -4.46 21.55
N THR A 118 6.30 -5.29 22.58
CA THR A 118 7.03 -4.92 23.82
C THR A 118 8.50 -4.56 23.59
N SER A 119 9.07 -5.01 22.49
CA SER A 119 10.43 -4.64 22.04
C SER A 119 10.57 -3.19 21.57
N GLY A 120 9.45 -2.46 21.38
CA GLY A 120 9.43 -1.13 20.79
C GLY A 120 9.65 -1.10 19.27
N VAL A 121 9.83 -2.26 18.65
CA VAL A 121 9.99 -2.42 17.19
C VAL A 121 8.80 -3.21 16.65
N THR A 122 8.24 -2.78 15.53
CA THR A 122 7.15 -3.48 14.85
C THR A 122 7.61 -4.86 14.41
N GLY A 123 6.90 -5.90 14.85
CA GLY A 123 7.08 -7.27 14.39
C GLY A 123 6.37 -7.53 13.06
N GLY A 124 6.43 -8.78 12.60
CA GLY A 124 5.74 -9.17 11.38
C GLY A 124 5.74 -10.65 11.10
N MET A 125 5.00 -11.02 10.07
CA MET A 125 4.81 -12.42 9.64
C MET A 125 5.21 -12.60 8.16
N PRO A 126 6.48 -12.39 7.76
CA PRO A 126 6.90 -12.42 6.36
C PRO A 126 6.66 -13.77 5.69
N GLN A 127 6.56 -14.87 6.46
CA GLN A 127 6.20 -16.20 5.97
C GLN A 127 4.79 -16.27 5.35
N LEU A 128 3.92 -15.30 5.65
CA LEU A 128 2.56 -15.21 5.12
C LEU A 128 2.45 -14.34 3.86
N ILE A 129 3.53 -13.69 3.41
CA ILE A 129 3.51 -12.81 2.23
C ILE A 129 2.94 -13.53 1.00
N GLU A 130 3.40 -14.76 0.71
CA GLU A 130 2.89 -15.53 -0.41
C GLU A 130 1.38 -15.83 -0.26
N THR A 131 0.91 -16.14 0.94
CA THR A 131 -0.50 -16.44 1.21
C THR A 131 -1.38 -15.22 0.93
N ILE A 132 -1.01 -14.07 1.48
CA ILE A 132 -1.74 -12.81 1.32
C ILE A 132 -1.70 -12.34 -0.14
N ALA A 133 -0.54 -12.44 -0.79
CA ALA A 133 -0.38 -12.04 -2.19
C ALA A 133 -1.24 -12.88 -3.14
N LYS A 134 -1.24 -14.21 -2.96
CA LYS A 134 -2.08 -15.12 -3.76
C LYS A 134 -3.57 -14.80 -3.60
N ALA A 135 -4.03 -14.59 -2.37
CA ALA A 135 -5.42 -14.23 -2.10
C ALA A 135 -5.77 -12.88 -2.74
N GLY A 136 -4.90 -11.87 -2.65
CA GLY A 136 -5.11 -10.57 -3.27
C GLY A 136 -5.24 -10.62 -4.79
N ILE A 137 -4.36 -11.38 -5.46
CA ILE A 137 -4.48 -11.57 -6.91
C ILE A 137 -5.76 -12.35 -7.26
N ALA A 138 -6.11 -13.37 -6.48
CA ALA A 138 -7.32 -14.18 -6.73
C ALA A 138 -8.61 -13.36 -6.59
N VAL A 139 -8.65 -12.38 -5.68
CA VAL A 139 -9.76 -11.44 -5.53
C VAL A 139 -9.81 -10.39 -6.65
N GLY A 140 -8.72 -10.20 -7.40
CA GLY A 140 -8.65 -9.27 -8.52
C GLY A 140 -7.93 -7.96 -8.24
N ALA A 141 -7.10 -7.86 -7.20
CA ALA A 141 -6.25 -6.67 -6.99
C ALA A 141 -5.48 -6.32 -8.27
N ASP A 142 -5.41 -5.03 -8.61
CA ASP A 142 -4.77 -4.55 -9.84
C ASP A 142 -3.25 -4.61 -9.77
N GLY A 143 -2.70 -4.54 -8.56
CA GLY A 143 -1.27 -4.63 -8.32
C GLY A 143 -0.95 -5.15 -6.92
N ILE A 144 0.33 -5.46 -6.74
CA ILE A 144 0.91 -5.88 -5.45
C ILE A 144 2.04 -4.93 -5.10
N PHE A 145 2.09 -4.53 -3.85
CA PHE A 145 3.19 -3.80 -3.23
C PHE A 145 3.96 -4.76 -2.32
N ILE A 146 5.26 -4.89 -2.57
CA ILE A 146 6.15 -5.79 -1.79
C ILE A 146 7.45 -5.05 -1.50
N GLU A 147 7.87 -5.03 -0.25
CA GLU A 147 9.24 -4.64 0.13
C GLU A 147 10.14 -5.87 0.15
N THR A 148 11.33 -5.71 -0.41
CA THR A 148 12.32 -6.79 -0.53
C THR A 148 13.69 -6.31 -0.12
N HIS A 149 14.49 -7.21 0.44
CA HIS A 149 15.89 -6.95 0.78
C HIS A 149 16.70 -8.25 0.62
N GLU A 150 17.97 -8.14 0.24
CA GLU A 150 18.86 -9.31 0.14
C GLU A 150 19.00 -10.04 1.49
N ASN A 151 19.10 -9.27 2.57
CA ASN A 151 19.14 -9.76 3.94
C ASN A 151 18.22 -8.91 4.84
N PRO A 152 16.93 -9.26 4.97
CA PRO A 152 15.96 -8.49 5.76
C PRO A 152 16.40 -8.22 7.20
N ALA A 153 17.17 -9.11 7.81
CA ALA A 153 17.62 -8.96 9.19
C ALA A 153 18.52 -7.73 9.44
N VAL A 154 19.15 -7.20 8.40
CA VAL A 154 20.01 -6.01 8.47
C VAL A 154 19.40 -4.79 7.79
N ALA A 155 18.16 -4.87 7.33
CA ALA A 155 17.46 -3.74 6.73
C ALA A 155 17.31 -2.60 7.76
N LYS A 156 17.40 -1.36 7.29
CA LYS A 156 17.35 -0.18 8.16
C LYS A 156 15.95 0.08 8.74
N SER A 157 14.91 -0.43 8.09
CA SER A 157 13.51 -0.33 8.52
C SER A 157 12.76 -1.57 8.05
N ASP A 158 11.65 -1.90 8.72
CA ASP A 158 10.68 -2.96 8.35
C ASP A 158 11.26 -4.34 8.02
N GLY A 159 12.50 -4.64 8.43
CA GLY A 159 13.15 -5.92 8.13
C GLY A 159 12.35 -7.14 8.57
N ALA A 160 11.57 -7.04 9.65
CA ALA A 160 10.69 -8.10 10.14
C ALA A 160 9.52 -8.43 9.17
N ASN A 161 9.27 -7.56 8.18
CA ASN A 161 8.14 -7.68 7.24
C ASN A 161 8.56 -7.87 5.79
N MET A 162 9.86 -7.71 5.47
CA MET A 162 10.34 -7.76 4.10
C MET A 162 10.44 -9.20 3.58
N LEU A 163 10.13 -9.35 2.29
CA LEU A 163 10.43 -10.58 1.56
C LEU A 163 11.94 -10.63 1.24
N LYS A 164 12.57 -11.78 1.49
CA LYS A 164 13.92 -12.00 1.01
C LYS A 164 13.97 -11.98 -0.53
N LEU A 165 14.90 -11.21 -1.10
CA LEU A 165 14.92 -10.91 -2.53
C LEU A 165 14.98 -12.15 -3.43
N ASP A 166 15.69 -13.20 -3.02
CA ASP A 166 15.81 -14.47 -3.77
C ASP A 166 14.47 -15.24 -3.90
N LEU A 167 13.47 -14.91 -3.08
CA LEU A 167 12.13 -15.50 -3.15
C LEU A 167 11.19 -14.76 -4.11
N LEU A 168 11.55 -13.55 -4.55
CA LEU A 168 10.65 -12.67 -5.30
C LEU A 168 10.25 -13.25 -6.66
N GLU A 169 11.20 -13.76 -7.45
CA GLU A 169 10.92 -14.31 -8.78
C GLU A 169 9.93 -15.48 -8.71
N GLY A 170 10.15 -16.41 -7.78
CA GLY A 170 9.26 -17.54 -7.57
C GLY A 170 7.85 -17.13 -7.16
N LEU A 171 7.73 -16.11 -6.29
CA LEU A 171 6.46 -15.54 -5.90
C LEU A 171 5.75 -14.89 -7.10
N LEU A 172 6.42 -14.00 -7.82
CA LEU A 172 5.82 -13.31 -8.97
C LEU A 172 5.35 -14.28 -10.04
N THR A 173 6.12 -15.35 -10.32
CA THR A 173 5.73 -16.40 -11.24
C THR A 173 4.40 -17.06 -10.85
N LYS A 174 4.21 -17.36 -9.56
CA LYS A 174 2.95 -17.91 -9.05
C LYS A 174 1.79 -16.92 -9.20
N LEU A 175 2.02 -15.66 -8.86
CA LEU A 175 0.99 -14.61 -8.94
C LEU A 175 0.53 -14.38 -10.38
N VAL A 176 1.45 -14.37 -11.35
CA VAL A 176 1.12 -14.26 -12.78
C VAL A 176 0.23 -15.42 -13.24
N ARG A 177 0.55 -16.67 -12.83
CA ARG A 177 -0.28 -17.83 -13.16
C ARG A 177 -1.69 -17.74 -12.60
N ILE A 178 -1.84 -17.26 -11.34
CA ILE A 178 -3.15 -17.03 -10.74
C ILE A 178 -3.90 -15.97 -11.54
N ARG A 179 -3.25 -14.85 -11.86
CA ARG A 179 -3.87 -13.76 -12.64
C ARG A 179 -4.36 -14.24 -14.00
N GLN A 180 -3.61 -15.12 -14.66
CA GLN A 180 -4.01 -15.71 -15.93
C GLN A 180 -5.19 -16.66 -15.81
N ALA A 181 -5.30 -17.38 -14.69
CA ALA A 181 -6.38 -18.33 -14.45
C ALA A 181 -7.72 -17.68 -14.11
N ILE A 182 -7.73 -16.43 -13.66
CA ILE A 182 -8.95 -15.68 -13.27
C ILE A 182 -9.40 -14.65 -14.32
N LYS A 183 -8.65 -14.48 -15.40
CA LYS A 183 -9.04 -13.70 -16.58
C LYS A 183 -9.88 -14.50 -17.55
#